data_6db9df55007a6c2a8aba1ab5a3c08b04
#
_entry.id   6db9df55007a6c2a8aba1ab5a3c08b04
#
_cell.length_a   1.000
_cell.length_b   1.000
_cell.length_c   1.000
_cell.angle_alpha   90.00
_cell.angle_beta   90.00
_cell.angle_gamma   90.00
#
_symmetry.space_group_name_H-M   'P 1'
#
loop_
_entity.id
_entity.type
_entity.pdbx_description
1 polymer ?
#
loop_
_entity_poly.entity_id
_entity_poly.type
_entity_poly.pdbx_seq_one_letter_code
_entity_poly.pdbx_strand_id
1 'polypeptide(L)'
;MAFTRPQPPVRVYVKVNSDFDSVGSVTPRAIIWKDGRTFKIDAVRDFRPASTLGPGHSGDCYTVIIKGEEKHLFFERTNLSDKSRLGRWWVECPAEAQ
;
A
#
# COMPACT_ATOMS: atom_id res chain seq x y z
N MET A 1 17.27 -26.64 -21.09
CA MET A 1 16.18 -26.27 -20.17
C MET A 1 16.10 -24.76 -20.06
N ALA A 2 14.95 -24.21 -20.34
CA ALA A 2 14.79 -22.77 -20.23
C ALA A 2 14.75 -22.36 -18.74
N PHE A 3 15.58 -21.40 -18.39
CA PHE A 3 15.59 -20.85 -17.06
C PHE A 3 14.67 -19.63 -17.03
N THR A 4 13.54 -19.75 -16.33
CA THR A 4 12.58 -18.68 -16.26
C THR A 4 12.90 -17.79 -15.06
N ARG A 5 13.13 -16.52 -15.30
CA ARG A 5 13.30 -15.56 -14.20
C ARG A 5 11.97 -15.34 -13.51
N PRO A 6 11.95 -15.25 -12.18
CA PRO A 6 10.75 -14.79 -11.48
C PRO A 6 10.38 -13.40 -11.99
N GLN A 7 9.12 -13.19 -12.28
CA GLN A 7 8.66 -11.86 -12.65
C GLN A 7 8.64 -10.95 -11.40
N PRO A 8 9.00 -9.68 -11.57
CA PRO A 8 8.90 -8.76 -10.45
C PRO A 8 7.45 -8.62 -10.00
N PRO A 9 7.21 -8.33 -8.72
CA PRO A 9 5.86 -8.08 -8.26
C PRO A 9 5.25 -6.89 -8.99
N VAL A 10 3.95 -6.91 -9.15
CA VAL A 10 3.22 -5.82 -9.79
C VAL A 10 2.51 -4.98 -8.74
N ARG A 11 2.41 -3.69 -9.04
CA ARG A 11 1.71 -2.74 -8.20
C ARG A 11 0.21 -2.83 -8.50
N VAL A 12 -0.60 -3.03 -7.47
CA VAL A 12 -2.05 -3.08 -7.59
C VAL A 12 -2.64 -1.97 -6.72
N TYR A 13 -3.35 -1.05 -7.34
CA TYR A 13 -4.01 0.03 -6.60
C TYR A 13 -5.28 -0.49 -5.95
N VAL A 14 -5.47 -0.13 -4.69
CA VAL A 14 -6.58 -0.62 -3.87
C VAL A 14 -7.28 0.53 -3.16
N LYS A 15 -8.55 0.32 -2.84
CA LYS A 15 -9.28 1.23 -1.96
C LYS A 15 -8.92 0.90 -0.53
N VAL A 16 -8.75 1.92 0.30
CA VAL A 16 -8.41 1.75 1.72
C VAL A 16 -9.35 2.63 2.53
N ASN A 17 -9.99 2.03 3.54
CA ASN A 17 -10.65 2.81 4.58
C ASN A 17 -9.61 3.17 5.61
N SER A 18 -9.50 4.44 5.93
CA SER A 18 -8.50 4.95 6.86
C SER A 18 -9.11 5.98 7.78
N ASP A 19 -8.51 6.08 8.97
CA ASP A 19 -8.82 7.14 9.92
C ASP A 19 -7.81 8.27 9.74
N PHE A 20 -8.31 9.48 9.72
CA PHE A 20 -7.49 10.68 9.67
C PHE A 20 -7.77 11.46 10.94
N ASP A 21 -6.80 11.48 11.85
CA ASP A 21 -7.04 12.05 13.18
C ASP A 21 -6.78 13.57 13.22
N SER A 22 -7.06 14.16 14.37
CA SER A 22 -6.98 15.61 14.57
C SER A 22 -5.55 16.16 14.53
N VAL A 23 -4.54 15.30 14.64
CA VAL A 23 -3.14 15.71 14.55
C VAL A 23 -2.52 15.42 13.18
N GLY A 24 -3.34 14.96 12.23
CA GLY A 24 -2.91 14.75 10.86
C GLY A 24 -2.34 13.37 10.55
N SER A 25 -2.49 12.41 11.45
CA SER A 25 -2.05 11.04 11.20
C SER A 25 -3.10 10.25 10.45
N VAL A 26 -2.67 9.49 9.47
CA VAL A 26 -3.52 8.59 8.68
C VAL A 26 -3.24 7.16 9.12
N THR A 27 -4.28 6.47 9.57
CA THR A 27 -4.16 5.07 9.98
C THR A 27 -5.04 4.23 9.08
N PRO A 28 -4.47 3.34 8.23
CA PRO A 28 -5.27 2.45 7.40
C PRO A 28 -5.98 1.41 8.27
N ARG A 29 -7.27 1.19 8.01
CA ARG A 29 -8.11 0.28 8.80
C ARG A 29 -8.55 -0.96 8.04
N ALA A 30 -8.76 -0.84 6.73
CA ALA A 30 -9.19 -1.96 5.91
C ALA A 30 -8.79 -1.72 4.46
N ILE A 31 -8.45 -2.81 3.77
CA ILE A 31 -8.17 -2.81 2.34
C ILE A 31 -9.39 -3.43 1.65
N ILE A 32 -9.94 -2.72 0.66
CA ILE A 32 -11.03 -3.24 -0.16
C ILE A 32 -10.44 -3.64 -1.51
N TRP A 33 -10.46 -4.95 -1.77
CA TRP A 33 -9.93 -5.50 -3.01
C TRP A 33 -10.87 -5.19 -4.18
N LYS A 34 -10.35 -5.27 -5.39
CA LYS A 34 -11.11 -4.92 -6.59
C LYS A 34 -12.35 -5.80 -6.83
N ASP A 35 -12.40 -6.98 -6.22
CA ASP A 35 -13.58 -7.86 -6.27
C ASP A 35 -14.59 -7.61 -5.15
N GLY A 36 -14.35 -6.59 -4.33
CA GLY A 36 -15.24 -6.21 -3.23
C GLY A 36 -14.91 -6.84 -1.88
N ARG A 37 -13.97 -7.78 -1.83
CA ARG A 37 -13.57 -8.37 -0.55
C ARG A 37 -12.88 -7.34 0.32
N THR A 38 -13.17 -7.37 1.60
CA THR A 38 -12.58 -6.46 2.59
C THR A 38 -11.63 -7.22 3.50
N PHE A 39 -10.41 -6.69 3.64
CA PHE A 39 -9.40 -7.24 4.52
C PHE A 39 -9.16 -6.26 5.65
N LYS A 40 -9.56 -6.65 6.86
CA LYS A 40 -9.36 -5.81 8.04
C LYS A 40 -7.89 -5.76 8.40
N ILE A 41 -7.39 -4.57 8.68
CA ILE A 41 -6.03 -4.37 9.19
C ILE A 41 -6.10 -4.44 10.71
N ASP A 42 -5.45 -5.45 11.28
CA ASP A 42 -5.48 -5.69 12.72
C ASP A 42 -4.56 -4.74 13.48
N ALA A 43 -3.43 -4.39 12.87
CA ALA A 43 -2.47 -3.47 13.47
C ALA A 43 -1.59 -2.84 12.41
N VAL A 44 -1.09 -1.66 12.69
CA VAL A 44 -0.01 -1.02 11.92
C VAL A 44 1.23 -1.10 12.79
N ARG A 45 2.25 -1.82 12.32
CA ARG A 45 3.47 -2.05 13.09
C ARG A 45 4.54 -1.00 12.83
N ASP A 46 4.59 -0.47 11.62
CA ASP A 46 5.66 0.43 11.24
C ASP A 46 5.19 1.36 10.12
N PHE A 47 5.81 2.52 10.07
CA PHE A 47 5.59 3.48 9.00
C PHE A 47 6.93 4.07 8.60
N ARG A 48 7.22 4.03 7.28
CA ARG A 48 8.43 4.62 6.73
C ARG A 48 8.07 5.56 5.60
N PRO A 49 8.39 6.87 5.75
CA PRO A 49 8.19 7.81 4.65
C PRO A 49 9.03 7.43 3.43
N ALA A 50 8.55 7.77 2.24
CA ALA A 50 9.25 7.50 1.00
C ALA A 50 10.67 8.05 1.00
N SER A 51 10.90 9.19 1.65
CA SER A 51 12.21 9.83 1.74
C SER A 51 13.27 8.99 2.46
N THR A 52 12.85 8.04 3.30
CA THR A 52 13.76 7.17 4.05
C THR A 52 14.01 5.82 3.38
N LEU A 53 13.27 5.52 2.30
CA LEU A 53 13.38 4.23 1.60
C LEU A 53 14.41 4.24 0.50
N GLY A 54 15.00 5.40 0.20
CA GLY A 54 16.03 5.53 -0.81
C GLY A 54 15.53 5.93 -2.18
N PRO A 55 16.43 6.10 -3.15
CA PRO A 55 16.05 6.51 -4.51
C PRO A 55 15.12 5.49 -5.16
N GLY A 56 14.16 5.98 -5.94
CA GLY A 56 13.24 5.14 -6.68
C GLY A 56 11.99 4.73 -5.95
N HIS A 57 11.89 5.02 -4.66
CA HIS A 57 10.66 4.75 -3.90
C HIS A 57 9.71 5.95 -4.02
N SER A 58 8.50 5.67 -4.46
CA SER A 58 7.50 6.71 -4.73
C SER A 58 6.39 6.76 -3.68
N GLY A 59 6.40 5.90 -2.68
CA GLY A 59 5.33 5.83 -1.70
C GLY A 59 5.81 5.65 -0.28
N ASP A 60 5.03 6.17 0.66
CA ASP A 60 5.21 5.88 2.07
C ASP A 60 4.82 4.44 2.34
N CYS A 61 5.59 3.72 3.16
CA CYS A 61 5.36 2.30 3.42
C CYS A 61 4.78 2.09 4.81
N TYR A 62 3.62 1.42 4.88
CA TYR A 62 3.00 0.98 6.11
C TYR A 62 3.17 -0.52 6.23
N THR A 63 3.76 -0.98 7.32
CA THR A 63 3.79 -2.40 7.64
C THR A 63 2.57 -2.72 8.48
N VAL A 64 1.68 -3.54 7.94
CA VAL A 64 0.38 -3.84 8.54
C VAL A 64 0.25 -5.33 8.82
N ILE A 65 -0.59 -5.66 9.78
CA ILE A 65 -0.91 -7.06 10.11
C ILE A 65 -2.33 -7.35 9.65
N ILE A 66 -2.47 -8.37 8.82
CA ILE A 66 -3.76 -8.86 8.32
C ILE A 66 -3.80 -10.36 8.52
N LYS A 67 -4.76 -10.85 9.32
CA LYS A 67 -4.91 -12.27 9.63
C LYS A 67 -3.60 -12.90 10.15
N GLY A 68 -2.91 -12.16 11.01
CA GLY A 68 -1.66 -12.62 11.60
C GLY A 68 -0.44 -12.53 10.70
N GLU A 69 -0.60 -12.09 9.46
CA GLU A 69 0.50 -11.96 8.51
C GLU A 69 0.92 -10.51 8.31
N GLU A 70 2.21 -10.29 8.22
CA GLU A 70 2.78 -8.98 7.95
C GLU A 70 2.71 -8.69 6.45
N LYS A 71 2.15 -7.54 6.10
CA LYS A 71 2.01 -7.08 4.74
C LYS A 71 2.49 -5.64 4.63
N HIS A 72 2.85 -5.23 3.42
CA HIS A 72 3.25 -3.85 3.15
C HIS A 72 2.17 -3.16 2.31
N LEU A 73 1.77 -1.98 2.77
CA LEU A 73 0.78 -1.14 2.10
C LEU A 73 1.44 0.20 1.84
N PHE A 74 1.33 0.69 0.61
CA PHE A 74 2.02 1.90 0.20
C PHE A 74 1.02 3.01 -0.12
N PHE A 75 1.38 4.23 0.26
CA PHE A 75 0.62 5.42 -0.08
C PHE A 75 1.46 6.32 -0.97
N GLU A 76 1.02 6.48 -2.21
CA GLU A 76 1.66 7.32 -3.20
C GLU A 76 0.96 8.68 -3.21
N ARG A 77 1.70 9.72 -2.83
CA ARG A 77 1.15 11.08 -2.82
C ARG A 77 0.96 11.57 -4.25
N THR A 78 -0.15 12.27 -4.50
CA THR A 78 -0.38 12.86 -5.80
C THR A 78 0.50 14.10 -6.01
N ASN A 79 0.69 14.43 -7.28
CA ASN A 79 1.34 15.67 -7.66
C ASN A 79 0.50 16.87 -7.20
N LEU A 80 1.16 17.94 -6.79
CA LEU A 80 0.51 19.17 -6.32
C LEU A 80 -0.40 19.81 -7.36
N SER A 81 -0.24 19.48 -8.63
CA SER A 81 -1.11 19.99 -9.70
C SER A 81 -2.50 19.37 -9.72
N ASP A 82 -2.68 18.21 -9.08
CA ASP A 82 -3.99 17.55 -9.00
C ASP A 82 -4.62 17.81 -7.63
N LYS A 83 -5.50 18.81 -7.58
CA LYS A 83 -6.13 19.22 -6.33
C LYS A 83 -7.29 18.33 -5.90
N SER A 84 -7.72 17.40 -6.75
CA SER A 84 -8.87 16.54 -6.46
C SER A 84 -8.49 15.26 -5.70
N ARG A 85 -7.20 14.98 -5.57
CA ARG A 85 -6.71 13.74 -4.97
C ARG A 85 -5.56 14.02 -4.02
N LEU A 86 -5.58 13.35 -2.87
CA LEU A 86 -4.44 13.38 -1.94
C LEU A 86 -3.39 12.34 -2.29
N GLY A 87 -3.81 11.22 -2.86
CA GLY A 87 -2.92 10.13 -3.20
C GLY A 87 -3.66 8.84 -3.47
N ARG A 88 -2.90 7.78 -3.68
CA ARG A 88 -3.42 6.45 -3.95
C ARG A 88 -2.72 5.42 -3.10
N TRP A 89 -3.45 4.39 -2.71
CA TRP A 89 -2.91 3.24 -2.00
C TRP A 89 -2.62 2.11 -2.96
N TRP A 90 -1.52 1.41 -2.74
CA TRP A 90 -1.22 0.24 -3.55
C TRP A 90 -0.52 -0.83 -2.73
N VAL A 91 -0.59 -2.06 -3.23
CA VAL A 91 0.10 -3.21 -2.67
C VAL A 91 0.89 -3.88 -3.77
N GLU A 92 1.90 -4.66 -3.40
CA GLU A 92 2.63 -5.48 -4.35
C GLU A 92 2.06 -6.89 -4.35
N CYS A 93 1.77 -7.40 -5.54
CA CYS A 93 1.28 -8.76 -5.72
C CYS A 93 2.20 -9.50 -6.67
N PRO A 94 2.37 -10.83 -6.48
CA PRO A 94 3.03 -11.63 -7.49
C PRO A 94 2.34 -11.47 -8.84
N ALA A 95 3.11 -11.47 -9.93
CA ALA A 95 2.55 -11.25 -11.27
C ALA A 95 1.48 -12.27 -11.63
N GLU A 96 1.63 -13.50 -11.16
CA GLU A 96 0.70 -14.60 -11.43
C GLU A 96 -0.53 -14.61 -10.52
N ALA A 97 -0.61 -13.74 -9.53
CA ALA A 97 -1.70 -13.73 -8.55
C ALA A 97 -2.83 -12.77 -8.89
N GLN A 98 -2.83 -12.19 -10.08
CA GLN A 98 -3.82 -11.20 -10.48
C GLN A 98 -5.05 -11.80 -11.13
#